data_554c570fc026a3042bf05d0685c9903f
#
_entry.id   554c570fc026a3042bf05d0685c9903f
#
_cell.length_a   1.000
_cell.length_b   1.000
_cell.length_c   1.000
_cell.angle_alpha   90.00
_cell.angle_beta   90.00
_cell.angle_gamma   90.00
#
_symmetry.space_group_name_H-M   'P 1'
#
loop_
_entity.id
_entity.type
_entity.pdbx_description
1 polymer ?
#
loop_
_entity_poly.entity_id
_entity_poly.type
_entity_poly.pdbx_seq_one_letter_code
_entity_poly.pdbx_strand_id
1 'polypeptide(L)'
;MCDRIGCTHFPKLSEMDFSGATASSRRGFLKRAAATGTIAFGMGGGLFGGAAHAGAPVKSTHGTGFCNLNIFLAHSRQYAAKDGTELVFINTPTFAEQVTFLGMGQVDVGLMPYTSFMALYDAGAPVKIVAGGGVEGCAIVARPGIDSAEKLKGKTLGTFQLDTLEVMPYDYLKKNGISFKDVKVRYMANTPEAVEAFKAGALDWICTIEPYASALVNDVKGATMLTNGVDLYGKGYTDCVLAARSSLIKDNPAGLKSIIKAMMQAQYDAETQTEAVLKELVGKYYKTSLENAKIAQGKQPAVVDARSQTDFILQRVDSVMEMGYIKKKPGRDAIDWTLLEEVIKENPDLYGKLKFKSA
;
A
#
# COMPACT_ATOMS: atom_id res chain seq x y z
N MET A 1 -25.06 7.79 -13.56
CA MET A 1 -26.10 7.24 -12.65
C MET A 1 -25.63 5.87 -12.25
N CYS A 2 -25.30 5.68 -10.96
CA CYS A 2 -24.97 4.35 -10.44
C CYS A 2 -26.29 3.63 -10.16
N ASP A 3 -26.54 2.54 -10.89
CA ASP A 3 -27.64 1.64 -10.57
C ASP A 3 -27.30 0.83 -9.30
N ARG A 4 -28.33 0.69 -8.46
CA ARG A 4 -28.32 0.23 -7.08
C ARG A 4 -27.83 -1.19 -6.87
N ILE A 5 -26.52 -1.47 -6.94
CA ILE A 5 -25.90 -2.60 -6.23
C ILE A 5 -24.41 -2.27 -6.04
N GLY A 6 -24.01 -1.89 -4.83
CA GLY A 6 -22.65 -2.03 -4.33
C GLY A 6 -21.59 -1.05 -4.87
N CYS A 7 -21.94 0.16 -5.31
CA CYS A 7 -20.92 1.19 -5.57
C CYS A 7 -20.36 1.71 -4.24
N THR A 8 -19.25 1.17 -3.78
CA THR A 8 -18.46 1.81 -2.73
C THR A 8 -17.81 3.05 -3.34
N HIS A 9 -18.47 4.20 -3.23
CA HIS A 9 -17.86 5.47 -3.60
C HIS A 9 -16.74 5.74 -2.62
N PHE A 10 -15.57 5.98 -3.16
CA PHE A 10 -14.47 6.56 -2.38
C PHE A 10 -14.99 7.89 -1.83
N PRO A 11 -14.92 8.14 -0.50
CA PRO A 11 -15.30 9.43 0.04
C PRO A 11 -14.48 10.51 -0.67
N LYS A 12 -15.12 11.63 -1.03
CA LYS A 12 -14.38 12.74 -1.65
C LYS A 12 -13.38 13.27 -0.63
N LEU A 13 -12.11 12.91 -0.79
CA LEU A 13 -11.03 13.31 0.12
C LEU A 13 -11.00 14.82 0.31
N SER A 14 -11.34 15.59 -0.73
CA SER A 14 -11.43 17.06 -0.67
C SER A 14 -12.56 17.61 0.21
N GLU A 15 -13.51 16.79 0.62
CA GLU A 15 -14.61 17.15 1.52
C GLU A 15 -14.36 16.68 2.96
N MET A 16 -13.27 15.95 3.21
CA MET A 16 -12.90 15.47 4.54
C MET A 16 -12.13 16.55 5.31
N ASP A 17 -12.46 16.72 6.59
CA ASP A 17 -11.72 17.62 7.49
C ASP A 17 -10.58 16.84 8.16
N PHE A 18 -9.35 17.11 7.72
CA PHE A 18 -8.13 16.57 8.33
C PHE A 18 -7.55 17.45 9.45
N SER A 19 -8.17 18.60 9.77
CA SER A 19 -7.67 19.55 10.78
C SER A 19 -7.62 18.94 12.18
N GLY A 20 -8.57 18.07 12.52
CA GLY A 20 -8.56 17.30 13.77
C GLY A 20 -7.47 16.23 13.86
N ALA A 21 -6.85 15.88 12.74
CA ALA A 21 -5.83 14.84 12.66
C ALA A 21 -4.44 15.30 13.16
N THR A 22 -4.25 16.59 13.42
CA THR A 22 -2.96 17.18 13.84
C THR A 22 -2.76 17.24 15.35
N ALA A 23 -3.80 17.02 16.16
CA ALA A 23 -3.73 17.16 17.61
C ALA A 23 -4.62 16.16 18.35
N SER A 24 -4.22 14.91 18.42
CA SER A 24 -4.64 14.08 19.54
C SER A 24 -3.89 14.57 20.78
N SER A 25 -4.40 15.64 21.41
CA SER A 25 -3.88 16.18 22.66
C SER A 25 -3.99 15.10 23.74
N ARG A 26 -2.85 14.60 24.24
CA ARG A 26 -2.76 13.77 25.45
C ARG A 26 -3.56 14.33 26.62
N ARG A 27 -3.84 15.64 26.66
CA ARG A 27 -4.68 16.32 27.67
C ARG A 27 -6.17 15.96 27.57
N GLY A 28 -6.70 15.63 26.38
CA GLY A 28 -8.10 15.24 26.23
C GLY A 28 -8.40 13.83 26.75
N PHE A 29 -7.45 12.91 26.62
CA PHE A 29 -7.58 11.53 27.11
C PHE A 29 -7.48 11.47 28.66
N LEU A 30 -6.56 12.22 29.25
CA LEU A 30 -6.38 12.24 30.71
C LEU A 30 -7.57 12.90 31.47
N LYS A 31 -8.30 13.83 30.86
CA LYS A 31 -9.50 14.44 31.48
C LYS A 31 -10.71 13.49 31.50
N ARG A 32 -10.78 12.47 30.65
CA ARG A 32 -11.86 11.47 30.67
C ARG A 32 -11.57 10.26 31.58
N ALA A 33 -10.29 9.99 31.89
CA ALA A 33 -9.89 8.89 32.78
C ALA A 33 -9.97 9.28 34.29
N ALA A 34 -10.10 10.56 34.63
CA ALA A 34 -10.15 11.04 36.01
C ALA A 34 -11.55 10.97 36.69
N ALA A 35 -12.56 10.44 35.97
CA ALA A 35 -13.96 10.44 36.46
C ALA A 35 -14.45 9.11 37.04
N THR A 36 -13.62 8.05 37.08
CA THR A 36 -14.05 6.79 37.70
C THR A 36 -12.86 6.07 38.38
N GLY A 37 -12.89 5.99 39.68
CA GLY A 37 -12.25 4.94 40.48
C GLY A 37 -10.92 5.24 41.15
N THR A 38 -10.99 5.67 42.37
CA THR A 38 -9.90 5.64 43.37
C THR A 38 -9.52 4.18 43.64
N ILE A 39 -8.33 3.76 43.29
CA ILE A 39 -7.71 2.51 43.79
C ILE A 39 -6.38 2.89 44.45
N ALA A 40 -6.30 2.62 45.76
CA ALA A 40 -5.11 2.80 46.57
C ALA A 40 -4.00 1.84 46.17
N PHE A 41 -2.81 2.34 45.89
CA PHE A 41 -1.61 1.53 45.73
C PHE A 41 -0.75 1.59 46.99
N GLY A 42 -0.57 0.41 47.60
CA GLY A 42 0.37 0.18 48.68
C GLY A 42 1.82 0.25 48.20
N MET A 43 2.67 0.90 48.99
CA MET A 43 4.12 0.95 48.83
C MET A 43 4.75 -0.45 48.99
N GLY A 44 5.38 -0.95 47.95
CA GLY A 44 6.31 -2.08 48.03
C GLY A 44 7.51 -1.76 47.14
N GLY A 45 8.64 -1.38 47.77
CA GLY A 45 9.90 -1.16 47.08
C GLY A 45 10.49 -2.47 46.54
N GLY A 46 10.70 -2.58 45.23
CA GLY A 46 11.45 -3.62 44.58
C GLY A 46 12.28 -3.02 43.45
N LEU A 47 13.60 -3.08 43.58
CA LEU A 47 14.58 -2.82 42.53
C LEU A 47 14.36 -3.81 41.41
N PHE A 48 13.71 -3.38 40.33
CA PHE A 48 13.74 -4.11 39.05
C PHE A 48 14.47 -3.30 38.01
N GLY A 49 15.50 -3.95 37.42
CA GLY A 49 16.32 -3.43 36.35
C GLY A 49 15.48 -2.97 35.17
N GLY A 50 16.02 -1.97 34.44
CA GLY A 50 15.36 -1.23 33.37
C GLY A 50 14.61 -2.10 32.37
N ALA A 51 13.29 -2.15 32.49
CA ALA A 51 12.43 -2.48 31.39
C ALA A 51 12.57 -1.33 30.36
N ALA A 52 13.14 -1.64 29.20
CA ALA A 52 13.07 -0.75 28.05
C ALA A 52 11.60 -0.33 27.92
N HIS A 53 11.34 0.98 27.99
CA HIS A 53 10.01 1.51 27.74
C HIS A 53 9.62 1.07 26.32
N ALA A 54 8.77 0.06 26.21
CA ALA A 54 8.12 -0.27 24.95
C ALA A 54 7.38 0.99 24.49
N GLY A 55 7.82 1.57 23.38
CA GLY A 55 7.15 2.73 22.78
C GLY A 55 5.70 2.36 22.45
N ALA A 56 4.83 3.35 22.32
CA ALA A 56 3.47 3.09 21.85
C ALA A 56 3.51 2.33 20.52
N PRO A 57 2.61 1.32 20.32
CA PRO A 57 2.59 0.54 19.08
C PRO A 57 2.38 1.44 17.86
N VAL A 58 3.07 1.14 16.77
CA VAL A 58 2.86 1.77 15.46
C VAL A 58 1.74 1.04 14.74
N LYS A 59 0.64 1.72 14.49
CA LYS A 59 -0.54 1.18 13.81
C LYS A 59 -0.40 1.35 12.31
N SER A 60 -0.71 0.32 11.55
CA SER A 60 -0.65 0.30 10.08
C SER A 60 -1.92 -0.23 9.46
N THR A 61 -2.26 0.28 8.30
CA THR A 61 -3.10 -0.41 7.31
C THR A 61 -2.22 -1.10 6.27
N HIS A 62 -2.81 -1.99 5.48
CA HIS A 62 -2.12 -2.68 4.40
C HIS A 62 -3.07 -3.07 3.26
N GLY A 63 -2.55 -3.18 2.05
CA GLY A 63 -3.25 -3.76 0.90
C GLY A 63 -3.21 -5.29 0.90
N THR A 64 -3.39 -5.89 -0.27
CA THR A 64 -3.49 -7.35 -0.44
C THR A 64 -2.48 -7.93 -1.44
N GLY A 65 -1.74 -7.08 -2.17
CA GLY A 65 -0.77 -7.48 -3.19
C GLY A 65 0.62 -7.78 -2.62
N PHE A 66 1.50 -8.32 -3.46
CA PHE A 66 2.90 -8.57 -3.12
C PHE A 66 3.69 -7.30 -2.80
N CYS A 67 3.21 -6.12 -3.22
CA CYS A 67 3.77 -4.85 -2.77
C CYS A 67 3.80 -4.71 -1.24
N ASN A 68 2.94 -5.46 -0.52
CA ASN A 68 2.90 -5.48 0.93
C ASN A 68 3.76 -6.60 1.56
N LEU A 69 4.53 -7.36 0.78
CA LEU A 69 5.26 -8.53 1.26
C LEU A 69 6.21 -8.19 2.41
N ASN A 70 6.95 -7.09 2.28
CA ASN A 70 7.92 -6.68 3.29
C ASN A 70 7.25 -6.29 4.63
N ILE A 71 6.13 -5.56 4.61
CA ILE A 71 5.44 -5.20 5.86
C ILE A 71 4.71 -6.40 6.47
N PHE A 72 4.17 -7.32 5.65
CA PHE A 72 3.58 -8.56 6.12
C PHE A 72 4.60 -9.46 6.82
N LEU A 73 5.77 -9.63 6.21
CA LEU A 73 6.82 -10.45 6.80
C LEU A 73 7.41 -9.80 8.04
N ALA A 74 7.61 -8.47 8.02
CA ALA A 74 8.05 -7.71 9.19
C ALA A 74 7.09 -7.88 10.37
N HIS A 75 5.77 -7.83 10.12
CA HIS A 75 4.74 -8.09 11.13
C HIS A 75 4.71 -9.58 11.54
N SER A 76 4.74 -10.52 10.60
CA SER A 76 4.68 -11.95 10.90
C SER A 76 5.83 -12.41 11.80
N ARG A 77 7.03 -11.88 11.57
CA ARG A 77 8.26 -12.22 12.31
C ARG A 77 8.61 -11.26 13.43
N GLN A 78 7.76 -10.26 13.68
CA GLN A 78 7.92 -9.25 14.73
C GLN A 78 9.31 -8.58 14.71
N TYR A 79 9.81 -8.23 13.51
CA TYR A 79 11.17 -7.68 13.38
C TYR A 79 11.35 -6.37 14.10
N ALA A 80 10.36 -5.46 14.09
CA ALA A 80 10.41 -4.19 14.76
C ALA A 80 10.40 -4.32 16.30
N ALA A 81 9.89 -5.43 16.84
CA ALA A 81 9.86 -5.66 18.28
C ALA A 81 11.27 -5.79 18.89
N LYS A 82 12.27 -6.22 18.08
CA LYS A 82 13.67 -6.27 18.50
C LYS A 82 14.24 -4.89 18.84
N ASP A 83 13.70 -3.85 18.24
CA ASP A 83 14.06 -2.45 18.50
C ASP A 83 13.02 -1.75 19.40
N GLY A 84 12.19 -2.52 20.13
CA GLY A 84 11.20 -2.02 21.09
C GLY A 84 9.93 -1.42 20.46
N THR A 85 9.66 -1.68 19.16
CA THR A 85 8.50 -1.16 18.45
C THR A 85 7.56 -2.29 18.09
N GLU A 86 6.31 -2.24 18.53
CA GLU A 86 5.26 -3.16 18.11
C GLU A 86 4.59 -2.62 16.84
N LEU A 87 4.54 -3.43 15.76
CA LEU A 87 3.76 -3.15 14.55
C LEU A 87 2.40 -3.82 14.67
N VAL A 88 1.32 -3.05 14.63
CA VAL A 88 -0.05 -3.55 14.75
C VAL A 88 -0.84 -3.24 13.49
N PHE A 89 -1.48 -4.25 12.90
CA PHE A 89 -2.40 -4.04 11.77
C PHE A 89 -3.81 -3.74 12.24
N ILE A 90 -4.37 -2.66 11.70
CA ILE A 90 -5.78 -2.31 11.83
C ILE A 90 -6.51 -2.82 10.59
N ASN A 91 -7.51 -3.67 10.80
CA ASN A 91 -8.29 -4.24 9.72
C ASN A 91 -9.09 -3.16 8.98
N THR A 92 -8.92 -3.12 7.67
CA THR A 92 -9.64 -2.24 6.76
C THR A 92 -10.28 -3.09 5.66
N PRO A 93 -11.58 -3.40 5.75
CA PRO A 93 -12.29 -4.27 4.80
C PRO A 93 -12.23 -3.77 3.36
N THR A 94 -12.12 -2.45 3.16
CA THR A 94 -12.09 -1.82 1.84
C THR A 94 -10.84 -1.00 1.63
N PHE A 95 -10.47 -0.85 0.36
CA PHE A 95 -9.37 0.03 -0.04
C PHE A 95 -9.60 1.51 0.38
N ALA A 96 -10.84 1.99 0.26
CA ALA A 96 -11.21 3.35 0.68
C ALA A 96 -10.97 3.60 2.18
N GLU A 97 -11.27 2.61 3.03
CA GLU A 97 -10.98 2.70 4.47
C GLU A 97 -9.49 2.72 4.76
N GLN A 98 -8.68 1.95 4.02
CA GLN A 98 -7.23 1.96 4.16
C GLN A 98 -6.66 3.38 4.02
N VAL A 99 -7.08 4.11 2.99
CA VAL A 99 -6.63 5.49 2.72
C VAL A 99 -7.19 6.46 3.77
N THR A 100 -8.49 6.34 4.08
CA THR A 100 -9.18 7.20 5.02
C THR A 100 -8.59 7.10 6.43
N PHE A 101 -8.27 5.90 6.91
CA PHE A 101 -7.73 5.68 8.25
C PHE A 101 -6.38 6.37 8.44
N LEU A 102 -5.52 6.36 7.42
CA LEU A 102 -4.27 7.11 7.49
C LEU A 102 -4.52 8.62 7.53
N GLY A 103 -5.39 9.14 6.66
CA GLY A 103 -5.74 10.55 6.61
C GLY A 103 -6.31 11.07 7.93
N MET A 104 -7.25 10.31 8.52
CA MET A 104 -7.92 10.66 9.78
C MET A 104 -7.09 10.38 11.03
N GLY A 105 -5.91 9.77 10.92
CA GLY A 105 -5.03 9.48 12.05
C GLY A 105 -5.49 8.30 12.91
N GLN A 106 -6.25 7.39 12.37
CA GLN A 106 -6.62 6.15 13.03
C GLN A 106 -5.47 5.13 12.98
N VAL A 107 -4.56 5.31 12.00
CA VAL A 107 -3.29 4.61 11.89
C VAL A 107 -2.15 5.60 11.70
N ASP A 108 -0.93 5.16 11.98
CA ASP A 108 0.28 5.97 11.96
C ASP A 108 1.03 5.87 10.63
N VAL A 109 0.98 4.69 10.00
CA VAL A 109 1.58 4.39 8.70
C VAL A 109 0.60 3.60 7.83
N GLY A 110 0.85 3.58 6.52
CA GLY A 110 0.11 2.74 5.57
C GLY A 110 0.97 2.45 4.36
N LEU A 111 1.01 1.18 3.96
CA LEU A 111 1.58 0.80 2.67
C LEU A 111 0.47 0.85 1.63
N MET A 112 0.56 1.79 0.71
CA MET A 112 -0.52 2.14 -0.21
C MET A 112 -0.02 2.55 -1.59
N PRO A 113 -0.87 2.50 -2.63
CA PRO A 113 -0.55 3.07 -3.94
C PRO A 113 -0.12 4.54 -3.83
N TYR A 114 0.94 4.91 -4.56
CA TYR A 114 1.41 6.30 -4.56
C TYR A 114 0.34 7.27 -5.07
N THR A 115 -0.54 6.84 -5.96
CA THR A 115 -1.65 7.64 -6.50
C THR A 115 -2.65 8.06 -5.43
N SER A 116 -3.03 7.12 -4.57
CA SER A 116 -3.91 7.38 -3.42
C SER A 116 -3.25 8.29 -2.40
N PHE A 117 -1.95 8.07 -2.15
CA PHE A 117 -1.18 8.98 -1.29
C PHE A 117 -1.21 10.41 -1.83
N MET A 118 -1.00 10.61 -3.14
CA MET A 118 -0.98 11.95 -3.74
C MET A 118 -2.33 12.67 -3.60
N ALA A 119 -3.44 11.93 -3.76
CA ALA A 119 -4.77 12.50 -3.53
C ALA A 119 -5.02 12.85 -2.05
N LEU A 120 -4.55 12.00 -1.14
CA LEU A 120 -4.64 12.25 0.29
C LEU A 120 -3.81 13.49 0.70
N TYR A 121 -2.62 13.64 0.12
CA TYR A 121 -1.75 14.79 0.34
C TYR A 121 -2.35 16.10 -0.22
N ASP A 122 -2.88 16.08 -1.46
CA ASP A 122 -3.56 17.25 -2.07
C ASP A 122 -4.79 17.68 -1.27
N ALA A 123 -5.49 16.72 -0.65
CA ALA A 123 -6.61 16.99 0.26
C ALA A 123 -6.19 17.59 1.62
N GLY A 124 -4.90 17.75 1.88
CA GLY A 124 -4.35 18.40 3.08
C GLY A 124 -4.07 17.47 4.24
N ALA A 125 -4.09 16.16 4.06
CA ALA A 125 -3.73 15.24 5.13
C ALA A 125 -2.23 15.40 5.51
N PRO A 126 -1.89 15.41 6.81
CA PRO A 126 -0.51 15.60 7.27
C PRO A 126 0.29 14.28 7.18
N VAL A 127 0.60 13.89 5.95
CA VAL A 127 1.30 12.64 5.63
C VAL A 127 2.50 12.88 4.73
N LYS A 128 3.50 11.99 4.76
CA LYS A 128 4.68 11.98 3.87
C LYS A 128 4.95 10.57 3.37
N ILE A 129 5.49 10.43 2.16
CA ILE A 129 6.15 9.20 1.73
C ILE A 129 7.50 9.11 2.44
N VAL A 130 7.78 7.99 3.09
CA VAL A 130 9.00 7.80 3.90
C VAL A 130 9.84 6.59 3.49
N ALA A 131 9.27 5.65 2.75
CA ALA A 131 9.97 4.50 2.17
C ALA A 131 9.18 3.94 0.98
N GLY A 132 9.75 3.01 0.25
CA GLY A 132 9.08 2.24 -0.80
C GLY A 132 8.32 1.03 -0.24
N GLY A 133 7.59 0.37 -1.13
CA GLY A 133 6.89 -0.89 -0.89
C GLY A 133 7.21 -1.90 -1.98
N GLY A 134 6.39 -1.98 -3.02
CA GLY A 134 6.61 -2.82 -4.17
C GLY A 134 6.82 -2.04 -5.45
N VAL A 135 7.57 -2.64 -6.36
CA VAL A 135 7.73 -2.13 -7.73
C VAL A 135 7.17 -3.12 -8.72
N GLU A 136 6.63 -2.62 -9.83
CA GLU A 136 5.96 -3.46 -10.84
C GLU A 136 4.73 -4.21 -10.27
N GLY A 137 4.35 -5.34 -10.85
CA GLY A 137 3.34 -6.25 -10.33
C GLY A 137 1.89 -5.90 -10.65
N CYS A 138 1.59 -4.69 -11.11
CA CYS A 138 0.28 -4.36 -11.64
C CYS A 138 0.11 -4.94 -13.05
N ALA A 139 -1.06 -5.49 -13.36
CA ALA A 139 -1.31 -6.02 -14.68
C ALA A 139 -2.77 -5.88 -15.11
N ILE A 140 -2.96 -5.69 -16.41
CA ILE A 140 -4.27 -5.77 -17.07
C ILE A 140 -4.45 -7.20 -17.58
N VAL A 141 -5.46 -7.87 -17.04
CA VAL A 141 -5.85 -9.22 -17.45
C VAL A 141 -7.26 -9.18 -18.06
N ALA A 142 -7.41 -9.78 -19.23
CA ALA A 142 -8.66 -9.81 -19.97
C ALA A 142 -9.17 -11.24 -20.18
N ARG A 143 -10.48 -11.39 -20.35
CA ARG A 143 -11.13 -12.66 -20.63
C ARG A 143 -10.78 -13.18 -22.04
N PRO A 144 -10.97 -14.48 -22.28
CA PRO A 144 -10.74 -15.08 -23.59
C PRO A 144 -11.39 -14.28 -24.73
N GLY A 145 -10.64 -14.08 -25.81
CA GLY A 145 -11.08 -13.32 -26.98
C GLY A 145 -10.84 -11.81 -26.92
N ILE A 146 -10.37 -11.28 -25.77
CA ILE A 146 -9.95 -9.89 -25.60
C ILE A 146 -8.41 -9.89 -25.53
N ASP A 147 -7.75 -9.63 -26.65
CA ASP A 147 -6.30 -9.74 -26.83
C ASP A 147 -5.63 -8.43 -27.27
N SER A 148 -6.41 -7.33 -27.30
CA SER A 148 -5.92 -6.01 -27.69
C SER A 148 -6.71 -4.89 -27.00
N ALA A 149 -6.12 -3.69 -26.96
CA ALA A 149 -6.75 -2.51 -26.38
C ALA A 149 -8.09 -2.17 -27.08
N GLU A 150 -8.16 -2.32 -28.42
CA GLU A 150 -9.36 -1.99 -29.18
C GLU A 150 -10.58 -2.84 -28.76
N LYS A 151 -10.35 -4.10 -28.39
CA LYS A 151 -11.41 -5.01 -27.94
C LYS A 151 -11.92 -4.70 -26.52
N LEU A 152 -11.30 -3.75 -25.81
CA LEU A 152 -11.77 -3.29 -24.49
C LEU A 152 -12.94 -2.30 -24.59
N LYS A 153 -13.16 -1.66 -25.73
CA LYS A 153 -14.26 -0.71 -25.93
C LYS A 153 -15.62 -1.34 -25.61
N GLY A 154 -16.41 -0.63 -24.79
CA GLY A 154 -17.72 -1.09 -24.31
C GLY A 154 -17.68 -2.21 -23.28
N LYS A 155 -16.48 -2.71 -22.91
CA LYS A 155 -16.27 -3.80 -21.96
C LYS A 155 -16.22 -3.29 -20.53
N THR A 156 -16.48 -4.17 -19.57
CA THR A 156 -16.53 -3.86 -18.14
C THR A 156 -15.17 -4.10 -17.50
N LEU A 157 -14.53 -3.02 -17.06
CA LEU A 157 -13.30 -3.01 -16.26
C LEU A 157 -13.64 -3.17 -14.77
N GLY A 158 -13.00 -4.14 -14.09
CA GLY A 158 -12.89 -4.16 -12.64
C GLY A 158 -11.63 -3.44 -12.18
N THR A 159 -11.76 -2.47 -11.28
CA THR A 159 -10.62 -1.70 -10.75
C THR A 159 -10.95 -1.08 -9.39
N PHE A 160 -10.02 -0.27 -8.85
CA PHE A 160 -10.14 0.37 -7.54
C PHE A 160 -9.93 1.87 -7.70
N GLN A 161 -10.89 2.66 -7.23
CA GLN A 161 -10.86 4.11 -7.38
C GLN A 161 -9.62 4.72 -6.70
N LEU A 162 -8.92 5.63 -7.38
CA LEU A 162 -7.70 6.29 -6.89
C LEU A 162 -6.47 5.39 -6.72
N ASP A 163 -6.53 4.15 -7.18
CA ASP A 163 -5.43 3.20 -7.11
C ASP A 163 -4.54 3.28 -8.37
N THR A 164 -3.28 2.84 -8.28
CA THR A 164 -2.43 2.56 -9.45
C THR A 164 -3.12 1.61 -10.44
N LEU A 165 -3.99 0.74 -9.92
CA LEU A 165 -4.80 -0.20 -10.72
C LEU A 165 -5.92 0.47 -11.51
N GLU A 166 -6.23 1.75 -11.28
CA GLU A 166 -7.11 2.57 -12.13
C GLU A 166 -6.31 3.44 -13.09
N VAL A 167 -5.21 4.00 -12.62
CA VAL A 167 -4.34 4.85 -13.43
C VAL A 167 -3.67 4.07 -14.57
N MET A 168 -3.27 2.82 -14.33
CA MET A 168 -2.69 1.99 -15.39
C MET A 168 -3.67 1.69 -16.55
N PRO A 169 -4.92 1.29 -16.33
CA PRO A 169 -5.94 1.21 -17.39
C PRO A 169 -6.15 2.53 -18.13
N TYR A 170 -6.20 3.65 -17.41
CA TYR A 170 -6.31 4.97 -18.01
C TYR A 170 -5.15 5.24 -18.98
N ASP A 171 -3.91 5.07 -18.51
CA ASP A 171 -2.70 5.29 -19.31
C ASP A 171 -2.58 4.30 -20.48
N TYR A 172 -2.95 3.03 -20.26
CA TYR A 172 -2.96 2.00 -21.30
C TYR A 172 -3.93 2.34 -22.44
N LEU A 173 -5.16 2.71 -22.12
CA LEU A 173 -6.16 3.13 -23.11
C LEU A 173 -5.72 4.40 -23.84
N LYS A 174 -5.24 5.40 -23.11
CA LYS A 174 -4.73 6.67 -23.66
C LYS A 174 -3.58 6.44 -24.64
N LYS A 175 -2.61 5.58 -24.31
CA LYS A 175 -1.49 5.18 -25.20
C LYS A 175 -1.99 4.57 -26.51
N ASN A 176 -3.12 3.85 -26.47
CA ASN A 176 -3.75 3.22 -27.63
C ASN A 176 -4.82 4.09 -28.30
N GLY A 177 -4.92 5.40 -27.97
CA GLY A 177 -5.87 6.33 -28.57
C GLY A 177 -7.34 6.09 -28.19
N ILE A 178 -7.59 5.38 -27.08
CA ILE A 178 -8.93 5.01 -26.59
C ILE A 178 -9.25 5.87 -25.36
N SER A 179 -10.45 6.44 -25.32
CA SER A 179 -10.92 7.21 -24.17
C SER A 179 -11.28 6.26 -23.01
N PHE A 180 -10.92 6.64 -21.78
CA PHE A 180 -11.38 5.92 -20.59
C PHE A 180 -12.92 5.89 -20.46
N LYS A 181 -13.61 6.83 -21.12
CA LYS A 181 -15.08 6.88 -21.19
C LYS A 181 -15.68 5.84 -22.14
N ASP A 182 -14.86 5.22 -23.01
CA ASP A 182 -15.31 4.17 -23.94
C ASP A 182 -15.41 2.81 -23.26
N VAL A 183 -15.06 2.68 -21.98
CA VAL A 183 -15.17 1.47 -21.19
C VAL A 183 -16.14 1.66 -20.02
N LYS A 184 -16.72 0.55 -19.54
CA LYS A 184 -17.59 0.57 -18.34
C LYS A 184 -16.72 0.28 -17.13
N VAL A 185 -16.63 1.21 -16.18
CA VAL A 185 -15.82 1.02 -14.97
C VAL A 185 -16.71 0.53 -13.83
N ARG A 186 -16.26 -0.55 -13.17
CA ARG A 186 -16.83 -1.07 -11.93
C ARG A 186 -15.77 -1.03 -10.85
N TYR A 187 -15.98 -0.18 -9.86
CA TYR A 187 -15.11 -0.10 -8.70
C TYR A 187 -15.42 -1.24 -7.73
N MET A 188 -14.36 -1.91 -7.29
CA MET A 188 -14.40 -3.05 -6.38
C MET A 188 -13.96 -2.62 -4.98
N ALA A 189 -14.44 -3.32 -3.94
CA ALA A 189 -14.09 -3.01 -2.56
C ALA A 189 -12.68 -3.47 -2.19
N ASN A 190 -12.29 -4.65 -2.67
CA ASN A 190 -10.98 -5.27 -2.41
C ASN A 190 -10.58 -6.24 -3.54
N THR A 191 -9.30 -6.60 -3.57
CA THR A 191 -8.75 -7.45 -4.65
C THR A 191 -9.34 -8.87 -4.68
N PRO A 192 -9.52 -9.60 -3.57
CA PRO A 192 -10.15 -10.91 -3.60
C PRO A 192 -11.56 -10.90 -4.21
N GLU A 193 -12.39 -9.90 -3.87
CA GLU A 193 -13.73 -9.73 -4.47
C GLU A 193 -13.64 -9.50 -5.99
N ALA A 194 -12.72 -8.64 -6.44
CA ALA A 194 -12.51 -8.35 -7.85
C ALA A 194 -12.08 -9.60 -8.64
N VAL A 195 -11.20 -10.41 -8.07
CA VAL A 195 -10.73 -11.68 -8.63
C VAL A 195 -11.91 -12.65 -8.81
N GLU A 196 -12.73 -12.83 -7.80
CA GLU A 196 -13.89 -13.71 -7.88
C GLU A 196 -14.94 -13.19 -8.88
N ALA A 197 -15.17 -11.88 -8.93
CA ALA A 197 -16.06 -11.26 -9.93
C ALA A 197 -15.56 -11.49 -11.36
N PHE A 198 -14.25 -11.42 -11.59
CA PHE A 198 -13.66 -11.73 -12.90
C PHE A 198 -13.82 -13.23 -13.23
N LYS A 199 -13.51 -14.14 -12.30
CA LYS A 199 -13.69 -15.59 -12.49
C LYS A 199 -15.15 -15.96 -12.81
N ALA A 200 -16.10 -15.32 -12.14
CA ALA A 200 -17.53 -15.50 -12.35
C ALA A 200 -18.07 -14.88 -13.66
N GLY A 201 -17.26 -14.13 -14.41
CA GLY A 201 -17.68 -13.49 -15.65
C GLY A 201 -18.43 -12.17 -15.50
N ALA A 202 -18.46 -11.59 -14.30
CA ALA A 202 -19.07 -10.29 -14.03
C ALA A 202 -18.21 -9.11 -14.52
N LEU A 203 -16.95 -9.36 -14.84
CA LEU A 203 -15.99 -8.41 -15.41
C LEU A 203 -15.42 -8.98 -16.70
N ASP A 204 -15.28 -8.15 -17.73
CA ASP A 204 -14.66 -8.53 -19.00
C ASP A 204 -13.13 -8.48 -18.91
N TRP A 205 -12.62 -7.53 -18.14
CA TRP A 205 -11.20 -7.33 -17.85
C TRP A 205 -11.02 -6.69 -16.49
N ILE A 206 -9.82 -6.83 -15.96
CA ILE A 206 -9.46 -6.34 -14.63
C ILE A 206 -8.05 -5.75 -14.67
N CYS A 207 -7.83 -4.67 -13.96
CA CYS A 207 -6.48 -4.32 -13.54
C CYS A 207 -6.31 -4.76 -12.09
N THR A 208 -5.30 -5.59 -11.87
CA THR A 208 -5.03 -6.20 -10.57
C THR A 208 -3.52 -6.30 -10.32
N ILE A 209 -3.15 -6.82 -9.17
CA ILE A 209 -1.77 -6.86 -8.68
C ILE A 209 -1.33 -8.30 -8.45
N GLU A 210 -0.02 -8.55 -8.43
CA GLU A 210 0.51 -9.87 -8.04
C GLU A 210 0.21 -10.17 -6.56
N PRO A 211 -0.09 -11.41 -6.18
CA PRO A 211 -0.05 -12.64 -6.99
C PRO A 211 -1.33 -12.91 -7.80
N TYR A 212 -2.32 -12.05 -7.72
CA TYR A 212 -3.65 -12.27 -8.31
C TYR A 212 -3.66 -12.17 -9.83
N ALA A 213 -2.80 -11.32 -10.42
CA ALA A 213 -2.68 -11.22 -11.87
C ALA A 213 -2.22 -12.55 -12.48
N SER A 214 -1.15 -13.13 -11.95
CA SER A 214 -0.66 -14.45 -12.37
C SER A 214 -1.67 -15.55 -12.10
N ALA A 215 -2.35 -15.51 -10.94
CA ALA A 215 -3.40 -16.47 -10.59
C ALA A 215 -4.53 -16.47 -11.62
N LEU A 216 -5.00 -15.30 -12.05
CA LEU A 216 -6.08 -15.20 -13.04
C LEU A 216 -5.68 -15.76 -14.40
N VAL A 217 -4.46 -15.50 -14.87
CA VAL A 217 -3.95 -16.06 -16.12
C VAL A 217 -3.83 -17.59 -16.04
N ASN A 218 -3.45 -18.12 -14.86
CA ASN A 218 -3.35 -19.56 -14.62
C ASN A 218 -4.71 -20.25 -14.48
N ASP A 219 -5.62 -19.65 -13.69
CA ASP A 219 -6.89 -20.28 -13.28
C ASP A 219 -8.00 -20.12 -14.32
N VAL A 220 -7.96 -19.07 -15.14
CA VAL A 220 -9.00 -18.79 -16.15
C VAL A 220 -8.48 -19.14 -17.54
N LYS A 221 -8.89 -20.32 -18.04
CA LYS A 221 -8.44 -20.83 -19.35
C LYS A 221 -8.66 -19.80 -20.46
N GLY A 222 -7.58 -19.40 -21.13
CA GLY A 222 -7.58 -18.46 -22.25
C GLY A 222 -7.64 -16.98 -21.82
N ALA A 223 -7.55 -16.66 -20.52
CA ALA A 223 -7.33 -15.29 -20.09
C ALA A 223 -5.95 -14.79 -20.57
N THR A 224 -5.89 -13.53 -20.96
CA THR A 224 -4.69 -12.89 -21.54
C THR A 224 -4.24 -11.73 -20.67
N MET A 225 -2.95 -11.67 -20.34
CA MET A 225 -2.34 -10.48 -19.79
C MET A 225 -2.01 -9.51 -20.93
N LEU A 226 -2.71 -8.38 -21.00
CA LEU A 226 -2.51 -7.37 -22.04
C LEU A 226 -1.27 -6.52 -21.80
N THR A 227 -0.98 -6.22 -20.54
CA THR A 227 0.25 -5.54 -20.10
C THR A 227 0.51 -5.82 -18.63
N ASN A 228 1.78 -5.79 -18.24
CA ASN A 228 2.24 -5.76 -16.85
C ASN A 228 2.81 -4.38 -16.45
N GLY A 229 2.54 -3.36 -17.24
CA GLY A 229 2.95 -1.97 -16.99
C GLY A 229 4.37 -1.63 -17.43
N VAL A 230 5.25 -2.59 -17.68
CA VAL A 230 6.65 -2.31 -18.07
C VAL A 230 6.74 -1.57 -19.41
N ASP A 231 5.86 -1.87 -20.33
CA ASP A 231 5.76 -1.18 -21.63
C ASP A 231 5.18 0.24 -21.55
N LEU A 232 4.51 0.57 -20.43
CA LEU A 232 3.95 1.89 -20.15
C LEU A 232 4.94 2.78 -19.38
N TYR A 233 5.59 2.21 -18.38
CA TYR A 233 6.27 2.95 -17.32
C TYR A 233 7.78 2.68 -17.23
N GLY A 234 8.26 1.68 -17.95
CA GLY A 234 9.62 1.18 -17.81
C GLY A 234 9.76 0.17 -16.66
N LYS A 235 10.89 -0.51 -16.64
CA LYS A 235 11.22 -1.51 -15.61
C LYS A 235 11.45 -0.82 -14.27
N GLY A 236 10.98 -1.45 -13.19
CA GLY A 236 11.16 -0.98 -11.82
C GLY A 236 10.23 0.18 -11.44
N TYR A 237 9.15 0.43 -12.18
CA TYR A 237 8.18 1.46 -11.81
C TYR A 237 7.56 1.19 -10.44
N THR A 238 7.35 2.25 -9.67
CA THR A 238 6.75 2.16 -8.33
C THR A 238 5.25 1.87 -8.42
N ASP A 239 4.77 0.96 -7.57
CA ASP A 239 3.36 0.72 -7.30
C ASP A 239 2.98 1.30 -5.93
N CYS A 240 3.53 0.76 -4.86
CA CYS A 240 3.21 1.14 -3.50
C CYS A 240 4.36 1.83 -2.77
N VAL A 241 4.00 2.72 -1.86
CA VAL A 241 4.91 3.45 -0.98
C VAL A 241 4.49 3.31 0.47
N LEU A 242 5.43 3.37 1.39
CA LEU A 242 5.15 3.54 2.81
C LEU A 242 4.88 5.01 3.09
N ALA A 243 3.65 5.32 3.44
CA ALA A 243 3.25 6.63 3.90
C ALA A 243 3.21 6.67 5.42
N ALA A 244 3.67 7.76 6.03
CA ALA A 244 3.64 7.99 7.46
C ALA A 244 3.01 9.34 7.78
N ARG A 245 2.35 9.43 8.93
CA ARG A 245 1.84 10.69 9.44
C ARG A 245 2.99 11.59 9.91
N SER A 246 2.87 12.88 9.67
CA SER A 246 3.84 13.88 10.11
C SER A 246 4.03 13.88 11.65
N SER A 247 2.98 13.52 12.41
CA SER A 247 3.07 13.34 13.86
C SER A 247 3.98 12.18 14.25
N LEU A 248 3.90 11.02 13.58
CA LEU A 248 4.79 9.89 13.84
C LEU A 248 6.25 10.26 13.53
N ILE A 249 6.49 10.89 12.36
CA ILE A 249 7.83 11.32 11.94
C ILE A 249 8.47 12.23 13.00
N LYS A 250 7.68 13.16 13.57
CA LYS A 250 8.14 14.13 14.56
C LYS A 250 8.25 13.55 15.96
N ASP A 251 7.21 12.85 16.43
CA ASP A 251 7.04 12.50 17.83
C ASP A 251 7.62 11.13 18.20
N ASN A 252 7.76 10.21 17.20
CA ASN A 252 8.35 8.89 17.38
C ASN A 252 9.19 8.45 16.16
N PRO A 253 10.24 9.21 15.79
CA PRO A 253 11.11 8.85 14.65
C PRO A 253 11.81 7.50 14.86
N ALA A 254 12.16 7.14 16.10
CA ALA A 254 12.78 5.85 16.42
C ALA A 254 11.84 4.67 16.07
N GLY A 255 10.55 4.78 16.40
CA GLY A 255 9.56 3.76 16.03
C GLY A 255 9.41 3.63 14.52
N LEU A 256 9.38 4.75 13.79
CA LEU A 256 9.31 4.71 12.32
C LEU A 256 10.57 4.12 11.69
N LYS A 257 11.78 4.46 12.19
CA LYS A 257 13.05 3.85 11.77
C LYS A 257 13.04 2.34 12.01
N SER A 258 12.51 1.89 13.14
CA SER A 258 12.36 0.46 13.45
C SER A 258 11.46 -0.26 12.43
N ILE A 259 10.35 0.36 12.01
CA ILE A 259 9.49 -0.19 10.95
C ILE A 259 10.22 -0.26 9.60
N ILE A 260 10.91 0.81 9.18
CA ILE A 260 11.67 0.85 7.92
C ILE A 260 12.77 -0.23 7.93
N LYS A 261 13.51 -0.36 9.02
CA LYS A 261 14.55 -1.40 9.20
C LYS A 261 13.93 -2.81 9.15
N ALA A 262 12.79 -3.02 9.81
CA ALA A 262 12.06 -4.28 9.79
C ALA A 262 11.61 -4.67 8.37
N MET A 263 11.12 -3.71 7.58
CA MET A 263 10.78 -3.91 6.18
C MET A 263 12.02 -4.22 5.33
N MET A 264 13.16 -3.59 5.60
CA MET A 264 14.43 -3.86 4.91
C MET A 264 14.96 -5.28 5.22
N GLN A 265 14.84 -5.75 6.46
CA GLN A 265 15.15 -7.14 6.83
C GLN A 265 14.20 -8.11 6.15
N ALA A 266 12.91 -7.79 6.09
CA ALA A 266 11.91 -8.60 5.41
C ALA A 266 12.16 -8.69 3.89
N GLN A 267 12.60 -7.60 3.26
CA GLN A 267 13.03 -7.61 1.86
C GLN A 267 14.20 -8.58 1.66
N TYR A 268 15.23 -8.50 2.50
CA TYR A 268 16.39 -9.41 2.43
C TYR A 268 15.96 -10.89 2.52
N ASP A 269 15.08 -11.20 3.47
CA ASP A 269 14.60 -12.57 3.63
C ASP A 269 13.73 -13.03 2.44
N ALA A 270 12.91 -12.14 1.88
CA ALA A 270 12.14 -12.44 0.69
C ALA A 270 13.02 -12.71 -0.54
N GLU A 271 14.13 -12.00 -0.66
CA GLU A 271 15.10 -12.18 -1.75
C GLU A 271 15.96 -13.44 -1.61
N THR A 272 16.17 -13.92 -0.37
CA THR A 272 17.08 -15.05 -0.09
C THR A 272 16.38 -16.34 0.29
N GLN A 273 15.14 -16.25 0.81
CA GLN A 273 14.36 -17.37 1.33
C GLN A 273 12.94 -17.39 0.74
N THR A 274 12.79 -17.03 -0.53
CA THR A 274 11.50 -16.73 -1.18
C THR A 274 10.44 -17.80 -0.94
N GLU A 275 10.77 -19.09 -1.10
CA GLU A 275 9.78 -20.18 -0.93
C GLU A 275 9.29 -20.28 0.52
N ALA A 276 10.17 -20.16 1.50
CA ALA A 276 9.82 -20.20 2.91
C ALA A 276 8.91 -19.00 3.28
N VAL A 277 9.25 -17.80 2.76
CA VAL A 277 8.45 -16.60 2.96
C VAL A 277 7.05 -16.74 2.34
N LEU A 278 6.93 -17.26 1.12
CA LEU A 278 5.62 -17.48 0.49
C LEU A 278 4.78 -18.50 1.28
N LYS A 279 5.38 -19.60 1.77
CA LYS A 279 4.70 -20.58 2.61
C LYS A 279 4.17 -19.96 3.91
N GLU A 280 4.92 -19.04 4.50
CA GLU A 280 4.53 -18.35 5.74
C GLU A 280 3.36 -17.38 5.52
N LEU A 281 3.35 -16.65 4.39
CA LEU A 281 2.42 -15.55 4.16
C LEU A 281 1.12 -15.97 3.47
N VAL A 282 1.17 -17.03 2.63
CA VAL A 282 -0.02 -17.56 1.94
C VAL A 282 -1.01 -18.16 2.93
N GLY A 283 -2.30 -17.86 2.76
CA GLY A 283 -3.38 -18.23 3.68
C GLY A 283 -3.51 -17.28 4.88
N LYS A 284 -2.42 -16.70 5.36
CA LYS A 284 -2.43 -15.72 6.46
C LYS A 284 -2.74 -14.31 5.94
N TYR A 285 -2.00 -13.85 4.94
CA TYR A 285 -2.13 -12.51 4.36
C TYR A 285 -2.63 -12.54 2.92
N TYR A 286 -2.22 -13.53 2.12
CA TYR A 286 -2.63 -13.65 0.72
C TYR A 286 -3.73 -14.69 0.56
N LYS A 287 -4.84 -14.28 -0.05
CA LYS A 287 -5.98 -15.15 -0.38
C LYS A 287 -5.79 -15.81 -1.74
N THR A 288 -4.75 -16.62 -1.86
CA THR A 288 -4.39 -17.37 -3.08
C THR A 288 -3.75 -18.70 -2.70
N SER A 289 -3.54 -19.60 -3.67
CA SER A 289 -2.79 -20.84 -3.44
C SER A 289 -1.28 -20.58 -3.42
N LEU A 290 -0.52 -21.46 -2.76
CA LEU A 290 0.95 -21.40 -2.79
C LEU A 290 1.49 -21.56 -4.22
N GLU A 291 0.82 -22.37 -5.05
CA GLU A 291 1.18 -22.56 -6.46
C GLU A 291 1.09 -21.25 -7.22
N ASN A 292 -0.06 -20.55 -7.13
CA ASN A 292 -0.24 -19.24 -7.77
C ASN A 292 0.75 -18.19 -7.24
N ALA A 293 1.03 -18.20 -5.93
CA ALA A 293 2.03 -17.32 -5.34
C ALA A 293 3.45 -17.60 -5.90
N LYS A 294 3.80 -18.87 -6.14
CA LYS A 294 5.08 -19.25 -6.77
C LYS A 294 5.14 -18.80 -8.25
N ILE A 295 4.04 -18.90 -9.00
CA ILE A 295 3.97 -18.39 -10.39
C ILE A 295 4.21 -16.88 -10.44
N ALA A 296 3.75 -16.14 -9.42
CA ALA A 296 3.92 -14.71 -9.29
C ALA A 296 5.30 -14.29 -8.72
N GLN A 297 6.09 -15.26 -8.26
CA GLN A 297 7.38 -15.00 -7.63
C GLN A 297 8.27 -14.13 -8.53
N GLY A 298 8.83 -13.04 -7.97
CA GLY A 298 9.75 -12.14 -8.65
C GLY A 298 9.10 -11.14 -9.61
N LYS A 299 7.77 -11.19 -9.80
CA LYS A 299 7.05 -10.25 -10.69
C LYS A 299 6.67 -8.94 -10.00
N GLN A 300 6.72 -8.90 -8.68
CA GLN A 300 6.56 -7.69 -7.86
C GLN A 300 7.57 -7.72 -6.71
N PRO A 301 8.81 -7.28 -6.94
CA PRO A 301 9.80 -7.17 -5.87
C PRO A 301 9.36 -6.18 -4.80
N ALA A 302 9.57 -6.53 -3.55
CA ALA A 302 9.50 -5.58 -2.45
C ALA A 302 10.78 -4.72 -2.45
N VAL A 303 10.64 -3.40 -2.51
CA VAL A 303 11.78 -2.47 -2.58
C VAL A 303 11.56 -1.33 -1.59
N VAL A 304 12.29 -1.37 -0.47
CA VAL A 304 12.16 -0.36 0.58
C VAL A 304 12.85 0.95 0.19
N ASP A 305 13.97 0.89 -0.52
CA ASP A 305 14.66 2.07 -1.03
C ASP A 305 14.08 2.51 -2.38
N ALA A 306 13.13 3.43 -2.35
CA ALA A 306 12.48 3.99 -3.53
C ALA A 306 12.96 5.40 -3.90
N ARG A 307 14.13 5.83 -3.42
CA ARG A 307 14.64 7.20 -3.66
C ARG A 307 14.79 7.52 -5.15
N SER A 308 15.28 6.56 -5.96
CA SER A 308 15.39 6.72 -7.42
C SER A 308 14.04 6.87 -8.14
N GLN A 309 12.94 6.50 -7.49
CA GLN A 309 11.59 6.59 -8.04
C GLN A 309 10.89 7.92 -7.78
N THR A 310 11.56 8.87 -7.10
CA THR A 310 10.98 10.17 -6.75
C THR A 310 10.40 10.90 -7.97
N ASP A 311 11.15 10.98 -9.04
CA ASP A 311 10.72 11.70 -10.26
C ASP A 311 9.59 10.94 -10.99
N PHE A 312 9.65 9.60 -11.02
CA PHE A 312 8.56 8.78 -11.56
C PHE A 312 7.25 9.04 -10.80
N ILE A 313 7.28 8.97 -9.47
CA ILE A 313 6.11 9.23 -8.61
C ILE A 313 5.51 10.61 -8.90
N LEU A 314 6.35 11.65 -8.95
CA LEU A 314 5.89 13.02 -9.21
C LEU A 314 5.38 13.25 -10.63
N GLN A 315 5.91 12.55 -11.64
CA GLN A 315 5.45 12.63 -13.02
C GLN A 315 4.10 11.93 -13.23
N ARG A 316 3.87 10.78 -12.59
CA ARG A 316 2.61 10.02 -12.73
C ARG A 316 1.40 10.72 -12.11
N VAL A 317 1.63 11.74 -11.29
CA VAL A 317 0.59 12.63 -10.78
C VAL A 317 -0.19 13.32 -11.90
N ASP A 318 0.40 13.50 -13.08
CA ASP A 318 -0.27 14.13 -14.22
C ASP A 318 -1.52 13.33 -14.64
N SER A 319 -1.45 12.00 -14.70
CA SER A 319 -2.62 11.16 -14.99
C SER A 319 -3.69 11.27 -13.90
N VAL A 320 -3.29 11.34 -12.63
CA VAL A 320 -4.21 11.52 -11.49
C VAL A 320 -4.95 12.87 -11.57
N MET A 321 -4.25 13.93 -12.03
CA MET A 321 -4.85 15.25 -12.30
C MET A 321 -5.81 15.22 -13.49
N GLU A 322 -5.40 14.60 -14.61
CA GLU A 322 -6.24 14.45 -15.80
C GLU A 322 -7.55 13.70 -15.50
N MET A 323 -7.48 12.72 -14.61
CA MET A 323 -8.65 11.97 -14.11
C MET A 323 -9.51 12.80 -13.13
N GLY A 324 -9.03 13.97 -12.70
CA GLY A 324 -9.77 14.91 -11.85
C GLY A 324 -9.72 14.60 -10.34
N TYR A 325 -8.79 13.74 -9.91
CA TYR A 325 -8.68 13.36 -8.50
C TYR A 325 -7.93 14.34 -7.62
N ILE A 326 -6.99 15.09 -8.20
CA ILE A 326 -6.23 16.14 -7.51
C ILE A 326 -6.33 17.45 -8.24
N LYS A 327 -6.21 18.55 -7.51
CA LYS A 327 -6.30 19.92 -8.04
C LYS A 327 -4.93 20.54 -8.25
N LYS A 328 -3.96 20.18 -7.42
CA LYS A 328 -2.62 20.71 -7.44
C LYS A 328 -1.60 19.57 -7.45
N LYS A 329 -0.60 19.67 -8.31
CA LYS A 329 0.50 18.72 -8.36
C LYS A 329 1.32 18.81 -7.07
N PRO A 330 1.42 17.75 -6.26
CA PRO A 330 2.33 17.69 -5.12
C PRO A 330 3.78 17.83 -5.58
N GLY A 331 4.56 18.55 -4.79
CA GLY A 331 6.00 18.70 -5.00
C GLY A 331 6.83 17.65 -4.23
N ARG A 332 8.15 17.85 -4.26
CA ARG A 332 9.08 16.99 -3.49
C ARG A 332 8.86 17.06 -1.97
N ASP A 333 8.19 18.11 -1.49
CA ASP A 333 7.80 18.27 -0.09
C ASP A 333 6.79 17.23 0.39
N ALA A 334 6.12 16.49 -0.52
CA ALA A 334 5.29 15.34 -0.17
C ALA A 334 6.11 14.10 0.24
N ILE A 335 7.43 14.12 0.01
CA ILE A 335 8.34 12.98 0.19
C ILE A 335 9.42 13.37 1.19
N ASP A 336 9.72 12.46 2.13
CA ASP A 336 10.76 12.64 3.16
C ASP A 336 11.56 11.35 3.32
N TRP A 337 12.72 11.29 2.68
CA TRP A 337 13.61 10.13 2.75
C TRP A 337 14.57 10.16 3.94
N THR A 338 14.52 11.19 4.80
CA THR A 338 15.52 11.40 5.87
C THR A 338 15.69 10.18 6.77
N LEU A 339 14.59 9.62 7.28
CA LEU A 339 14.67 8.47 8.19
C LEU A 339 15.06 7.18 7.46
N LEU A 340 14.72 7.02 6.18
CA LEU A 340 15.18 5.91 5.35
C LEU A 340 16.71 5.99 5.18
N GLU A 341 17.23 7.18 4.89
CA GLU A 341 18.68 7.39 4.72
C GLU A 341 19.47 7.13 6.01
N GLU A 342 18.91 7.54 7.15
CA GLU A 342 19.48 7.20 8.46
C GLU A 342 19.49 5.69 8.69
N VAL A 343 18.39 4.98 8.42
CA VAL A 343 18.31 3.51 8.56
C VAL A 343 19.34 2.81 7.67
N ILE A 344 19.50 3.26 6.42
CA ILE A 344 20.50 2.71 5.50
C ILE A 344 21.92 2.92 6.05
N LYS A 345 22.22 4.13 6.52
CA LYS A 345 23.52 4.48 7.11
C LYS A 345 23.82 3.67 8.37
N GLU A 346 22.83 3.43 9.21
CA GLU A 346 22.95 2.66 10.45
C GLU A 346 23.02 1.15 10.23
N ASN A 347 22.60 0.65 9.06
CA ASN A 347 22.55 -0.77 8.73
C ASN A 347 23.24 -1.09 7.37
N PRO A 348 24.51 -0.68 7.14
CA PRO A 348 25.16 -0.79 5.83
C PRO A 348 25.31 -2.23 5.36
N ASP A 349 25.56 -3.17 6.27
CA ASP A 349 25.73 -4.60 5.95
C ASP A 349 24.43 -5.22 5.45
N LEU A 350 23.30 -4.89 6.07
CA LEU A 350 21.99 -5.36 5.63
C LEU A 350 21.64 -4.75 4.28
N TYR A 351 21.77 -3.43 4.15
CA TYR A 351 21.49 -2.73 2.91
C TYR A 351 22.38 -3.22 1.76
N GLY A 352 23.67 -3.44 2.02
CA GLY A 352 24.64 -3.95 1.03
C GLY A 352 24.23 -5.29 0.40
N LYS A 353 23.53 -6.14 1.16
CA LYS A 353 23.08 -7.48 0.73
C LYS A 353 21.79 -7.48 -0.10
N LEU A 354 21.04 -6.38 -0.12
CA LEU A 354 19.81 -6.31 -0.91
C LEU A 354 20.11 -6.35 -2.40
N LYS A 355 19.30 -7.11 -3.15
CA LYS A 355 19.35 -7.18 -4.62
C LYS A 355 18.71 -5.97 -5.28
N PHE A 356 17.53 -5.57 -4.77
CA PHE A 356 16.75 -4.44 -5.27
C PHE A 356 16.94 -3.25 -4.35
N LYS A 357 17.49 -2.16 -4.88
CA LYS A 357 17.74 -0.90 -4.17
C LYS A 357 17.88 0.24 -5.16
N SER A 358 17.72 1.46 -4.68
CA SER A 358 18.02 2.67 -5.47
C SER A 358 19.47 2.62 -5.97
N ALA A 359 19.66 2.88 -7.25
CA ALA A 359 20.96 3.02 -7.87
C ALA A 359 21.54 4.42 -7.60
#